data_c28e493b54ce6870c828fcdca519bdde
#
_entry.id   c28e493b54ce6870c828fcdca519bdde
#
_cell.length_a   1.000
_cell.length_b   1.000
_cell.length_c   1.000
_cell.angle_alpha   90.00
_cell.angle_beta   90.00
_cell.angle_gamma   90.00
#
_symmetry.space_group_name_H-M   'P 1'
#
loop_
_entity.id
_entity.type
_entity.pdbx_description
1 polymer ?
#
loop_
_entity_poly.entity_id
_entity_poly.type
_entity_poly.pdbx_seq_one_letter_code
_entity_poly.pdbx_strand_id
1 'polypeptide(L)'
;LQDAAVEQWRRRPFVWLQRLLDSGRQRWERFGDVASLLEPDLKDGRGGLRDHDMIRWALKVDRADVAAALEDPFDDLAGPAELLLAARCELHRATGRAANVLLLQDQDRVADAMGYADADALMVNLAGAAHAIEWATERFWNRVAELVRTGGRPPRSSRSPIAVAPG
;
A
#
# COMPACT_ATOMS: atom_id res chain seq x y z
N LEU A 1 18.19 4.57 -18.29
CA LEU A 1 17.07 3.62 -18.17
C LEU A 1 15.93 4.17 -17.31
N GLN A 2 16.22 4.78 -16.15
CA GLN A 2 15.20 5.39 -15.28
C GLN A 2 14.44 6.54 -15.96
N ASP A 3 15.13 7.43 -16.65
CA ASP A 3 14.55 8.61 -17.30
C ASP A 3 13.57 8.23 -18.42
N ALA A 4 13.88 7.19 -19.20
CA ALA A 4 13.01 6.68 -20.25
C ALA A 4 11.70 6.07 -19.69
N ALA A 5 11.78 5.38 -18.56
CA ALA A 5 10.60 4.84 -17.90
C ALA A 5 9.70 5.95 -17.33
N VAL A 6 10.28 6.96 -16.68
CA VAL A 6 9.54 8.13 -16.16
C VAL A 6 8.87 8.89 -17.31
N GLU A 7 9.55 9.07 -18.45
CA GLU A 7 9.00 9.74 -19.62
C GLU A 7 7.82 8.96 -20.23
N GLN A 8 7.88 7.63 -20.26
CA GLN A 8 6.75 6.81 -20.69
C GLN A 8 5.55 6.94 -19.74
N TRP A 9 5.79 7.02 -18.43
CA TRP A 9 4.74 7.28 -17.43
C TRP A 9 4.04 8.62 -17.68
N ARG A 10 4.81 9.67 -17.92
CA ARG A 10 4.27 11.02 -18.22
C ARG A 10 3.39 11.05 -19.46
N ARG A 11 3.72 10.28 -20.49
CA ARG A 11 2.95 10.25 -21.74
C ARG A 11 1.61 9.52 -21.65
N ARG A 12 1.51 8.48 -20.84
CA ARG A 12 0.31 7.63 -20.71
C ARG A 12 0.04 7.22 -19.27
N PRO A 13 -0.18 8.17 -18.35
CA PRO A 13 -0.26 7.88 -16.92
C PRO A 13 -1.38 6.90 -16.57
N PHE A 14 -2.58 7.06 -17.14
CA PHE A 14 -3.72 6.20 -16.84
C PHE A 14 -3.52 4.75 -17.30
N VAL A 15 -2.81 4.52 -18.39
CA VAL A 15 -2.48 3.15 -18.83
C VAL A 15 -1.55 2.46 -17.82
N TRP A 16 -0.58 3.19 -17.30
CA TRP A 16 0.37 2.65 -16.33
C TRP A 16 -0.26 2.47 -14.95
N LEU A 17 -1.08 3.40 -14.50
CA LEU A 17 -1.84 3.28 -13.26
C LEU A 17 -2.75 2.05 -13.29
N GLN A 18 -3.45 1.82 -14.40
CA GLN A 18 -4.28 0.62 -14.57
C GLN A 18 -3.44 -0.67 -14.50
N ARG A 19 -2.32 -0.72 -15.22
CA ARG A 19 -1.41 -1.89 -15.19
C ARG A 19 -0.85 -2.15 -13.79
N LEU A 20 -0.54 -1.09 -13.04
CA LEU A 20 -0.04 -1.21 -11.68
C LEU A 20 -1.12 -1.79 -10.77
N LEU A 21 -2.36 -1.32 -10.88
CA LEU A 21 -3.50 -1.86 -10.15
C LEU A 21 -3.74 -3.34 -10.48
N ASP A 22 -3.75 -3.70 -11.77
CA ASP A 22 -3.97 -5.09 -12.21
C ASP A 22 -2.86 -6.02 -11.70
N SER A 23 -1.60 -5.56 -11.73
CA SER A 23 -0.47 -6.28 -11.15
C SER A 23 -0.61 -6.45 -9.62
N GLY A 24 -1.15 -5.46 -8.93
CA GLY A 24 -1.46 -5.54 -7.50
C GLY A 24 -2.48 -6.63 -7.20
N ARG A 25 -3.60 -6.64 -7.94
CA ARG A 25 -4.68 -7.63 -7.77
C ARG A 25 -4.18 -9.07 -7.98
N GLN A 26 -3.44 -9.31 -9.07
CA GLN A 26 -2.84 -10.64 -9.34
C GLN A 26 -1.90 -11.09 -8.22
N ARG A 27 -1.16 -10.17 -7.64
CA ARG A 27 -0.27 -10.45 -6.51
C ARG A 27 -1.06 -10.82 -5.25
N TRP A 28 -2.11 -10.09 -4.91
CA TRP A 28 -2.97 -10.39 -3.76
C TRP A 28 -3.63 -11.77 -3.87
N GLU A 29 -4.13 -12.15 -5.06
CA GLU A 29 -4.65 -13.50 -5.31
C GLU A 29 -3.61 -14.60 -5.05
N ARG A 30 -2.34 -14.30 -5.33
CA ARG A 30 -1.25 -15.27 -5.17
C ARG A 30 -0.72 -15.39 -3.75
N PHE A 31 -0.60 -14.28 -3.03
CA PHE A 31 0.09 -14.22 -1.74
C PHE A 31 -0.84 -14.07 -0.54
N GLY A 32 -2.14 -13.82 -0.76
CA GLY A 32 -3.12 -13.62 0.31
C GLY A 32 -2.89 -12.32 1.10
N ASP A 33 -3.54 -12.22 2.26
CA ASP A 33 -3.54 -11.04 3.11
C ASP A 33 -2.58 -11.19 4.28
N VAL A 34 -1.71 -10.21 4.50
CA VAL A 34 -0.75 -10.21 5.62
C VAL A 34 -1.48 -10.30 6.97
N ALA A 35 -2.61 -9.61 7.11
CA ALA A 35 -3.35 -9.55 8.37
C ALA A 35 -4.10 -10.85 8.72
N SER A 36 -4.37 -11.71 7.75
CA SER A 36 -5.26 -12.89 7.92
C SER A 36 -4.51 -14.21 7.97
N LEU A 37 -3.28 -14.26 7.48
CA LEU A 37 -2.51 -15.50 7.36
C LEU A 37 -1.67 -15.76 8.61
N LEU A 38 -1.59 -17.04 9.02
CA LEU A 38 -0.69 -17.48 10.08
C LEU A 38 0.79 -17.32 9.71
N GLU A 39 1.11 -17.46 8.42
CA GLU A 39 2.46 -17.31 7.87
C GLU A 39 2.43 -16.29 6.74
N PRO A 40 2.32 -14.97 7.06
CA PRO A 40 2.14 -13.93 6.07
C PRO A 40 3.40 -13.65 5.26
N ASP A 41 3.24 -13.34 3.98
CA ASP A 41 4.28 -12.70 3.17
C ASP A 41 4.28 -11.18 3.46
N LEU A 42 5.21 -10.72 4.30
CA LEU A 42 5.32 -9.33 4.76
C LEU A 42 5.57 -8.33 3.63
N LYS A 43 6.04 -8.81 2.49
CA LYS A 43 6.37 -7.97 1.35
C LYS A 43 5.28 -7.99 0.29
N ASP A 44 4.93 -9.17 -0.21
CA ASP A 44 4.10 -9.32 -1.40
C ASP A 44 2.63 -9.63 -1.08
N GLY A 45 2.27 -9.94 0.17
CA GLY A 45 0.89 -10.07 0.64
C GLY A 45 0.13 -8.73 0.57
N ARG A 46 -1.21 -8.80 0.52
CA ARG A 46 -2.08 -7.62 0.60
C ARG A 46 -1.90 -6.94 1.95
N GLY A 47 -1.77 -5.62 1.97
CA GLY A 47 -1.37 -4.87 3.16
C GLY A 47 0.13 -4.96 3.48
N GLY A 48 0.95 -5.58 2.61
CA GLY A 48 2.40 -5.69 2.75
C GLY A 48 3.17 -4.50 2.17
N LEU A 49 4.49 -4.57 2.29
CA LEU A 49 5.41 -3.50 1.86
C LEU A 49 5.28 -3.14 0.38
N ARG A 50 4.91 -4.10 -0.47
CA ARG A 50 4.73 -3.84 -1.91
C ARG A 50 3.54 -2.92 -2.18
N ASP A 51 2.50 -2.95 -1.37
CA ASP A 51 1.35 -2.05 -1.50
C ASP A 51 1.74 -0.61 -1.18
N HIS A 52 2.50 -0.41 -0.11
CA HIS A 52 3.10 0.88 0.20
C HIS A 52 3.98 1.39 -0.96
N ASP A 53 4.86 0.55 -1.52
CA ASP A 53 5.71 0.91 -2.67
C ASP A 53 4.89 1.27 -3.91
N MET A 54 3.79 0.55 -4.17
CA MET A 54 2.92 0.80 -5.33
C MET A 54 2.28 2.18 -5.27
N ILE A 55 1.81 2.62 -4.11
CA ILE A 55 1.31 3.99 -3.90
C ILE A 55 2.43 5.00 -4.21
N ARG A 56 3.64 4.79 -3.65
CA ARG A 56 4.80 5.65 -3.92
C ARG A 56 5.14 5.75 -5.41
N TRP A 57 5.04 4.65 -6.13
CA TRP A 57 5.29 4.67 -7.58
C TRP A 57 4.19 5.40 -8.33
N ALA A 58 2.93 5.20 -7.95
CA ALA A 58 1.80 5.89 -8.56
C ALA A 58 1.88 7.41 -8.37
N LEU A 59 2.30 7.88 -7.20
CA LEU A 59 2.47 9.31 -6.90
C LEU A 59 3.65 9.98 -7.64
N LYS A 60 4.58 9.20 -8.21
CA LYS A 60 5.62 9.73 -9.10
C LYS A 60 5.13 10.19 -10.48
N VAL A 61 3.84 9.99 -10.76
CA VAL A 61 3.21 10.56 -11.96
C VAL A 61 3.16 12.09 -11.81
N ASP A 62 4.11 12.76 -12.46
CA ASP A 62 4.26 14.21 -12.43
C ASP A 62 3.24 14.88 -13.37
N ARG A 63 1.97 14.83 -12.95
CA ARG A 63 0.85 15.52 -13.58
C ARG A 63 0.01 16.18 -12.51
N ALA A 64 -0.16 17.48 -12.61
CA ALA A 64 -0.85 18.29 -11.62
C ALA A 64 -2.33 17.84 -11.42
N ASP A 65 -3.00 17.39 -12.47
CA ASP A 65 -4.38 16.89 -12.42
C ASP A 65 -4.47 15.54 -11.68
N VAL A 66 -3.47 14.68 -11.82
CA VAL A 66 -3.39 13.40 -11.10
C VAL A 66 -2.95 13.64 -9.66
N ALA A 67 -1.91 14.44 -9.45
CA ALA A 67 -1.39 14.76 -8.12
C ALA A 67 -2.44 15.45 -7.23
N ALA A 68 -3.22 16.39 -7.80
CA ALA A 68 -4.28 17.09 -7.05
C ALA A 68 -5.47 16.18 -6.67
N ALA A 69 -5.65 15.07 -7.36
CA ALA A 69 -6.75 14.14 -7.11
C ALA A 69 -6.33 12.96 -6.21
N LEU A 70 -5.05 12.71 -6.08
CA LEU A 70 -4.49 11.65 -5.23
C LEU A 70 -3.95 12.32 -3.95
N GLU A 71 -4.74 12.31 -2.87
CA GLU A 71 -4.22 12.67 -1.55
C GLU A 71 -3.10 11.70 -1.18
N ASP A 72 -2.02 12.24 -0.64
CA ASP A 72 -0.87 11.46 -0.19
C ASP A 72 -1.21 10.82 1.18
N PRO A 73 -1.29 9.49 1.29
CA PRO A 73 -1.56 8.82 2.55
C PRO A 73 -0.30 8.53 3.37
N PHE A 74 0.87 9.03 2.97
CA PHE A 74 2.15 8.55 3.52
C PHE A 74 2.40 8.92 4.96
N ASP A 75 1.90 10.06 5.45
CA ASP A 75 2.09 10.46 6.84
C ASP A 75 1.47 9.42 7.79
N ASP A 76 0.34 8.82 7.38
CA ASP A 76 -0.35 7.79 8.14
C ASP A 76 0.27 6.39 7.97
N LEU A 77 1.06 6.17 6.92
CA LEU A 77 1.61 4.85 6.56
C LEU A 77 3.07 4.64 6.98
N ALA A 78 3.76 5.69 7.43
CA ALA A 78 5.17 5.58 7.79
C ALA A 78 5.40 4.54 8.89
N GLY A 79 4.69 4.64 10.01
CA GLY A 79 4.80 3.70 11.12
C GLY A 79 4.44 2.25 10.76
N PRO A 80 3.28 1.99 10.13
CA PRO A 80 2.92 0.67 9.62
C PRO A 80 3.97 0.06 8.68
N ALA A 81 4.49 0.83 7.72
CA ALA A 81 5.50 0.34 6.79
C ALA A 81 6.84 0.08 7.48
N GLU A 82 7.26 0.92 8.42
CA GLU A 82 8.46 0.72 9.23
C GLU A 82 8.38 -0.55 10.07
N LEU A 83 7.23 -0.84 10.68
CA LEU A 83 7.03 -2.05 11.46
C LEU A 83 7.17 -3.31 10.61
N LEU A 84 6.49 -3.37 9.45
CA LEU A 84 6.63 -4.50 8.52
C LEU A 84 8.07 -4.65 8.00
N LEU A 85 8.74 -3.53 7.73
CA LEU A 85 10.12 -3.53 7.29
C LEU A 85 11.07 -4.03 8.38
N ALA A 86 10.89 -3.58 9.62
CA ALA A 86 11.67 -4.04 10.77
C ALA A 86 11.51 -5.56 10.97
N ALA A 87 10.27 -6.05 11.00
CA ALA A 87 10.00 -7.50 11.13
C ALA A 87 10.66 -8.30 9.99
N ARG A 88 10.59 -7.80 8.75
CA ARG A 88 11.25 -8.45 7.61
C ARG A 88 12.78 -8.42 7.72
N CYS A 89 13.36 -7.34 8.23
CA CYS A 89 14.80 -7.27 8.48
C CYS A 89 15.24 -8.28 9.55
N GLU A 90 14.50 -8.39 10.65
CA GLU A 90 14.80 -9.38 11.70
C GLU A 90 14.61 -10.81 11.17
N LEU A 91 13.59 -11.07 10.35
CA LEU A 91 13.43 -12.35 9.65
C LEU A 91 14.65 -12.71 8.79
N HIS A 92 15.20 -11.73 8.05
CA HIS A 92 16.43 -11.95 7.28
C HIS A 92 17.64 -12.27 8.16
N ARG A 93 17.78 -11.56 9.30
CA ARG A 93 18.84 -11.83 10.27
C ARG A 93 18.68 -13.20 10.91
N ALA A 94 17.46 -13.54 11.30
CA ALA A 94 17.13 -14.82 11.91
C ALA A 94 17.39 -16.02 10.99
N THR A 95 17.06 -15.89 9.70
CA THR A 95 17.12 -17.00 8.73
C THR A 95 18.40 -17.02 7.88
N GLY A 96 19.18 -15.93 7.87
CA GLY A 96 20.37 -15.78 7.02
C GLY A 96 20.05 -15.68 5.53
N ARG A 97 18.78 -15.44 5.14
CA ARG A 97 18.33 -15.38 3.75
C ARG A 97 17.29 -14.28 3.54
N ALA A 98 17.10 -13.88 2.27
CA ALA A 98 16.08 -12.89 1.88
C ALA A 98 14.65 -13.51 1.89
N ALA A 99 14.16 -13.91 3.08
CA ALA A 99 12.82 -14.44 3.25
C ALA A 99 11.79 -13.32 3.34
N ASN A 100 10.58 -13.54 2.79
CA ASN A 100 9.45 -12.61 2.93
C ASN A 100 8.31 -13.21 3.74
N VAL A 101 8.18 -14.53 3.76
CA VAL A 101 7.16 -15.25 4.53
C VAL A 101 7.65 -15.45 5.95
N LEU A 102 6.90 -14.95 6.92
CA LEU A 102 7.16 -15.12 8.36
C LEU A 102 6.55 -16.45 8.81
N LEU A 103 7.35 -17.53 8.72
CA LEU A 103 6.92 -18.87 9.09
C LEU A 103 6.70 -18.97 10.60
N LEU A 104 5.78 -19.84 11.04
CA LEU A 104 5.48 -20.08 12.47
C LEU A 104 6.75 -20.35 13.29
N GLN A 105 7.65 -21.15 12.78
CA GLN A 105 8.92 -21.49 13.45
C GLN A 105 9.89 -20.30 13.64
N ASP A 106 9.70 -19.20 12.90
CA ASP A 106 10.56 -18.02 12.95
C ASP A 106 9.93 -16.89 13.78
N GLN A 107 8.61 -16.97 14.10
CA GLN A 107 7.85 -15.89 14.72
C GLN A 107 8.34 -15.54 16.13
N ASP A 108 8.55 -16.53 17.01
CA ASP A 108 9.05 -16.29 18.37
C ASP A 108 10.42 -15.60 18.34
N ARG A 109 11.31 -16.04 17.46
CA ARG A 109 12.64 -15.48 17.32
C ARG A 109 12.63 -14.04 16.81
N VAL A 110 11.74 -13.74 15.87
CA VAL A 110 11.55 -12.37 15.36
C VAL A 110 10.91 -11.50 16.43
N ALA A 111 9.92 -12.01 17.19
CA ALA A 111 9.27 -11.30 18.28
C ALA A 111 10.27 -10.91 19.38
N ASP A 112 11.09 -11.85 19.83
CA ASP A 112 12.14 -11.61 20.81
C ASP A 112 13.14 -10.55 20.33
N ALA A 113 13.63 -10.66 19.07
CA ALA A 113 14.56 -9.70 18.49
C ALA A 113 13.98 -8.28 18.35
N MET A 114 12.66 -8.15 18.24
CA MET A 114 11.94 -6.87 18.16
C MET A 114 11.44 -6.38 19.54
N GLY A 115 11.66 -7.14 20.62
CA GLY A 115 11.26 -6.77 21.96
C GLY A 115 9.78 -6.98 22.29
N TYR A 116 9.08 -7.85 21.54
CA TYR A 116 7.73 -8.29 21.85
C TYR A 116 7.74 -9.40 22.89
N ALA A 117 6.67 -9.49 23.68
CA ALA A 117 6.54 -10.50 24.72
C ALA A 117 6.50 -11.94 24.18
N ASP A 118 5.90 -12.12 23.02
CA ASP A 118 5.72 -13.40 22.32
C ASP A 118 5.37 -13.18 20.85
N ALA A 119 5.24 -14.28 20.11
CA ALA A 119 4.82 -14.26 18.70
C ALA A 119 3.42 -13.67 18.50
N ASP A 120 2.49 -13.95 19.41
CA ASP A 120 1.10 -13.46 19.30
C ASP A 120 1.06 -11.94 19.39
N ALA A 121 1.82 -11.34 20.31
CA ALA A 121 1.93 -9.89 20.43
C ALA A 121 2.54 -9.25 19.17
N LEU A 122 3.57 -9.86 18.58
CA LEU A 122 4.13 -9.42 17.30
C LEU A 122 3.08 -9.52 16.19
N MET A 123 2.41 -10.67 16.06
CA MET A 123 1.44 -10.92 14.97
C MET A 123 0.24 -9.97 15.02
N VAL A 124 -0.28 -9.64 16.21
CA VAL A 124 -1.35 -8.64 16.39
C VAL A 124 -0.91 -7.27 15.88
N ASN A 125 0.33 -6.85 16.17
CA ASN A 125 0.84 -5.57 15.72
C ASN A 125 1.09 -5.55 14.20
N LEU A 126 1.62 -6.64 13.64
CA LEU A 126 1.81 -6.77 12.19
C LEU A 126 0.46 -6.77 11.45
N ALA A 127 -0.56 -7.45 11.97
CA ALA A 127 -1.90 -7.44 11.42
C ALA A 127 -2.51 -6.04 11.43
N GLY A 128 -2.36 -5.30 12.53
CA GLY A 128 -2.79 -3.91 12.64
C GLY A 128 -2.13 -2.99 11.60
N ALA A 129 -0.81 -3.12 11.44
CA ALA A 129 -0.05 -2.39 10.44
C ALA A 129 -0.48 -2.74 9.01
N ALA A 130 -0.68 -4.03 8.73
CA ALA A 130 -1.14 -4.51 7.43
C ALA A 130 -2.54 -4.00 7.08
N HIS A 131 -3.47 -3.99 8.04
CA HIS A 131 -4.81 -3.41 7.84
C HIS A 131 -4.76 -1.90 7.53
N ALA A 132 -3.87 -1.16 8.20
CA ALA A 132 -3.71 0.27 7.90
C ALA A 132 -3.22 0.50 6.46
N ILE A 133 -2.23 -0.27 6.00
CA ILE A 133 -1.71 -0.22 4.64
C ILE A 133 -2.78 -0.65 3.63
N GLU A 134 -3.49 -1.75 3.90
CA GLU A 134 -4.57 -2.26 3.05
C GLU A 134 -5.67 -1.20 2.85
N TRP A 135 -6.17 -0.62 3.93
CA TRP A 135 -7.22 0.38 3.88
C TRP A 135 -6.81 1.63 3.09
N ALA A 136 -5.60 2.14 3.32
CA ALA A 136 -5.07 3.27 2.56
C ALA A 136 -4.88 2.91 1.08
N THR A 137 -4.41 1.70 0.78
CA THR A 137 -4.23 1.17 -0.56
C THR A 137 -5.56 1.08 -1.31
N GLU A 138 -6.61 0.55 -0.67
CA GLU A 138 -7.96 0.50 -1.27
C GLU A 138 -8.51 1.89 -1.59
N ARG A 139 -8.42 2.82 -0.66
CA ARG A 139 -8.87 4.19 -0.88
C ARG A 139 -8.12 4.85 -2.04
N PHE A 140 -6.81 4.68 -2.06
CA PHE A 140 -5.96 5.21 -3.11
C PHE A 140 -6.35 4.65 -4.49
N TRP A 141 -6.46 3.33 -4.62
CA TRP A 141 -6.79 2.69 -5.90
C TRP A 141 -8.23 2.94 -6.36
N ASN A 142 -9.18 3.11 -5.44
CA ASN A 142 -10.54 3.54 -5.78
C ASN A 142 -10.53 4.93 -6.42
N ARG A 143 -9.72 5.85 -5.92
CA ARG A 143 -9.54 7.17 -6.54
C ARG A 143 -8.83 7.08 -7.90
N VAL A 144 -7.79 6.26 -8.01
CA VAL A 144 -7.12 6.01 -9.29
C VAL A 144 -8.11 5.46 -10.34
N ALA A 145 -8.91 4.46 -9.95
CA ALA A 145 -9.92 3.88 -10.85
C ALA A 145 -10.93 4.94 -11.32
N GLU A 146 -11.37 5.83 -10.44
CA GLU A 146 -12.26 6.94 -10.81
C GLU A 146 -11.58 7.93 -11.76
N LEU A 147 -10.33 8.29 -11.53
CA LEU A 147 -9.55 9.14 -12.43
C LEU A 147 -9.37 8.52 -13.81
N VAL A 148 -9.06 7.24 -13.87
CA VAL A 148 -8.93 6.49 -15.14
C VAL A 148 -10.26 6.51 -15.88
N ARG A 149 -11.38 6.25 -15.18
CA ARG A 149 -12.73 6.25 -15.77
C ARG A 149 -13.15 7.63 -16.30
N THR A 150 -12.77 8.70 -15.63
CA THR A 150 -13.13 10.08 -16.01
C THR A 150 -12.12 10.75 -16.95
N GLY A 151 -11.04 10.05 -17.32
CA GLY A 151 -9.97 10.61 -18.14
C GLY A 151 -9.25 11.79 -17.47
N GLY A 152 -9.17 11.79 -16.13
CA GLY A 152 -8.53 12.87 -15.33
C GLY A 152 -9.46 14.06 -15.03
N ARG A 153 -10.74 13.98 -15.35
CA ARG A 153 -11.69 15.05 -15.02
C ARG A 153 -12.13 14.89 -13.56
N PRO A 154 -11.91 15.89 -12.68
CA PRO A 154 -12.37 15.79 -11.30
C PRO A 154 -13.90 15.64 -11.26
N PRO A 155 -14.45 14.88 -10.30
CA PRO A 155 -15.90 14.79 -10.14
C PRO A 155 -16.46 16.20 -9.97
N ARG A 156 -17.54 16.51 -10.70
CA ARG A 156 -18.27 17.76 -10.49
C ARG A 156 -18.72 17.78 -9.04
N SER A 157 -18.17 18.69 -8.24
CA SER A 157 -18.66 18.93 -6.89
C SER A 157 -20.14 19.31 -7.02
N SER A 158 -21.02 18.48 -6.49
CA SER A 158 -22.43 18.84 -6.30
C SER A 158 -22.51 19.86 -5.15
N ARG A 159 -22.10 21.09 -5.42
CA ARG A 159 -22.54 22.22 -4.61
C ARG A 159 -24.00 22.46 -4.99
N SER A 160 -24.92 21.82 -4.27
CA SER A 160 -26.27 22.33 -4.16
C SER A 160 -26.18 23.69 -3.47
N PRO A 161 -26.62 24.79 -4.10
CA PRO A 161 -26.80 26.02 -3.38
C PRO A 161 -27.97 25.80 -2.42
N ILE A 162 -27.68 25.80 -1.12
CA ILE A 162 -28.75 25.98 -0.10
C ILE A 162 -29.30 27.38 -0.34
N ALA A 163 -30.44 27.43 -1.00
CA ALA A 163 -31.22 28.66 -1.10
C ALA A 163 -31.73 29.00 0.31
N VAL A 164 -31.08 29.96 0.94
CA VAL A 164 -31.63 30.60 2.13
C VAL A 164 -32.78 31.52 1.65
N ALA A 165 -34.02 31.14 1.94
CA ALA A 165 -35.16 32.00 1.72
C ALA A 165 -35.10 33.16 2.73
N PRO A 166 -35.30 34.44 2.29
CA PRO A 166 -35.44 35.53 3.21
C PRO A 166 -36.80 35.45 3.89
N GLY A 167 -36.81 35.46 5.23
CA GLY A 167 -37.99 35.69 6.08
C GLY A 167 -38.24 37.17 6.26
#